data_6771ab23febaf74fb9695a0c45c03306
#
_entry.id   6771ab23febaf74fb9695a0c45c03306
#
_cell.length_a   1.000
_cell.length_b   1.000
_cell.length_c   1.000
_cell.angle_alpha   90.00
_cell.angle_beta   90.00
_cell.angle_gamma   90.00
#
_symmetry.space_group_name_H-M   'P 1'
#
loop_
_entity.id
_entity.type
_entity.pdbx_description
1 polymer ?
#
loop_
_entity_poly.entity_id
_entity_poly.type
_entity_poly.pdbx_seq_one_letter_code
_entity_poly.pdbx_strand_id
1 'polypeptide(L)'
;MPAGTSTSNVSSNIVQIMSAPAYVPPGWPAQVRPPGATGWEATAIAYLLDCCPPDFRAYRVLRNHPVVLAQFATHFVNGQHEASQRGLAAVRTSISEHVDAAVVEAATQAWLEQGARLARTRRAVALIGEALQGRVFVRKL
;
A
#
# COMPACT_ATOMS: atom_id res chain seq x y z
N MET A 1 -20.41 -29.49 -43.52
CA MET A 1 -19.50 -28.61 -43.05
C MET A 1 -19.64 -28.17 -41.70
N PRO A 2 -18.69 -28.19 -41.03
CA PRO A 2 -18.89 -28.19 -39.70
C PRO A 2 -18.72 -27.00 -39.05
N ALA A 3 -19.34 -27.13 -38.38
CA ALA A 3 -19.59 -26.69 -37.36
C ALA A 3 -18.61 -26.52 -36.26
N GLY A 4 -17.99 -25.74 -36.18
CA GLY A 4 -17.22 -25.65 -35.07
C GLY A 4 -17.60 -24.75 -34.10
N THR A 5 -17.64 -25.02 -33.06
CA THR A 5 -16.92 -24.62 -32.13
C THR A 5 -17.16 -23.47 -31.30
N SER A 6 -18.23 -23.43 -30.64
CA SER A 6 -18.47 -22.40 -29.64
C SER A 6 -18.08 -22.81 -28.23
N THR A 7 -17.42 -23.93 -28.06
CA THR A 7 -17.04 -24.40 -26.73
C THR A 7 -15.93 -23.58 -26.07
N SER A 8 -15.03 -22.99 -26.85
CA SER A 8 -13.94 -22.20 -26.31
C SER A 8 -14.38 -20.86 -25.73
N ASN A 9 -15.42 -20.25 -26.29
CA ASN A 9 -15.92 -18.95 -25.82
C ASN A 9 -16.64 -19.06 -24.47
N VAL A 10 -17.37 -20.15 -24.27
CA VAL A 10 -18.09 -20.36 -23.02
C VAL A 10 -17.09 -20.58 -21.87
N SER A 11 -16.05 -21.34 -22.10
CA SER A 11 -15.03 -21.57 -21.07
C SER A 11 -14.28 -20.28 -20.70
N SER A 12 -13.98 -19.45 -21.69
CA SER A 12 -13.31 -18.16 -21.44
C SER A 12 -14.19 -17.21 -20.61
N ASN A 13 -15.48 -17.17 -20.90
CA ASN A 13 -16.42 -16.34 -20.16
C ASN A 13 -16.59 -16.81 -18.72
N ILE A 14 -16.64 -18.11 -18.50
CA ILE A 14 -16.73 -18.68 -17.14
C ILE A 14 -15.48 -18.36 -16.35
N VAL A 15 -14.29 -18.47 -16.94
CA VAL A 15 -13.04 -18.13 -16.30
C VAL A 15 -12.99 -16.63 -15.96
N GLN A 16 -13.46 -15.76 -16.85
CA GLN A 16 -13.52 -14.33 -16.57
C GLN A 16 -14.49 -14.00 -15.42
N ILE A 17 -15.65 -14.64 -15.36
CA ILE A 17 -16.62 -14.46 -14.28
C ILE A 17 -16.05 -14.96 -12.95
N MET A 18 -15.35 -16.08 -12.95
CA MET A 18 -14.75 -16.68 -11.75
C MET A 18 -13.48 -15.96 -11.30
N SER A 19 -12.84 -15.20 -12.19
CA SER A 19 -11.66 -14.42 -11.88
C SER A 19 -11.95 -12.94 -11.69
N ALA A 20 -13.20 -12.57 -11.45
CA ALA A 20 -13.57 -11.20 -11.08
C ALA A 20 -12.78 -10.76 -9.84
N PRO A 21 -12.28 -9.52 -9.80
CA PRO A 21 -11.48 -9.05 -8.69
C PRO A 21 -12.22 -9.20 -7.36
N ALA A 22 -11.52 -9.66 -6.34
CA ALA A 22 -12.06 -9.73 -5.00
C ALA A 22 -12.33 -8.33 -4.48
N TYR A 23 -13.30 -8.23 -3.56
CA TYR A 23 -13.57 -6.98 -2.88
C TYR A 23 -12.35 -6.55 -2.06
N VAL A 24 -12.04 -5.27 -2.08
CA VAL A 24 -11.01 -4.67 -1.23
C VAL A 24 -11.62 -3.59 -0.36
N PRO A 25 -11.20 -3.49 0.91
CA PRO A 25 -11.77 -2.50 1.83
C PRO A 25 -11.26 -1.08 1.54
N PRO A 26 -11.95 -0.06 2.09
CA PRO A 26 -11.43 1.30 2.05
C PRO A 26 -10.02 1.37 2.64
N GLY A 27 -9.14 2.09 1.96
CA GLY A 27 -7.73 2.18 2.31
C GLY A 27 -6.82 1.30 1.46
N TRP A 28 -7.39 0.39 0.69
CA TRP A 28 -6.62 -0.37 -0.30
C TRP A 28 -6.08 0.58 -1.37
N PRO A 29 -4.76 0.56 -1.67
CA PRO A 29 -4.20 1.50 -2.62
C PRO A 29 -4.58 1.18 -4.06
N ALA A 30 -4.87 2.22 -4.83
CA ALA A 30 -5.31 2.07 -6.22
C ALA A 30 -4.24 1.42 -7.12
N GLN A 31 -2.97 1.55 -6.75
CA GLN A 31 -1.84 1.01 -7.50
C GLN A 31 -1.72 -0.51 -7.39
N VAL A 32 -2.37 -1.11 -6.41
CA VAL A 32 -2.28 -2.56 -6.14
C VAL A 32 -3.56 -3.23 -6.60
N ARG A 33 -3.42 -4.21 -7.47
CA ARG A 33 -4.57 -5.00 -7.93
C ARG A 33 -5.19 -5.77 -6.78
N PRO A 34 -6.50 -6.04 -6.83
CA PRO A 34 -7.14 -6.84 -5.79
C PRO A 34 -6.52 -8.23 -5.68
N PRO A 35 -6.48 -8.81 -4.47
CA PRO A 35 -5.99 -10.18 -4.29
C PRO A 35 -6.73 -11.16 -5.22
N GLY A 36 -6.00 -12.07 -5.82
CA GLY A 36 -6.55 -13.04 -6.77
C GLY A 36 -6.59 -12.54 -8.22
N ALA A 37 -6.44 -11.25 -8.47
CA ALA A 37 -6.32 -10.73 -9.83
C ALA A 37 -4.95 -11.10 -10.42
N THR A 38 -4.88 -11.24 -11.74
CA THR A 38 -3.61 -11.54 -12.40
C THR A 38 -2.59 -10.46 -12.11
N GLY A 39 -1.44 -10.88 -11.59
CA GLY A 39 -0.34 -9.96 -11.29
C GLY A 39 -0.50 -9.12 -10.03
N TRP A 40 -1.47 -9.43 -9.16
CA TRP A 40 -1.68 -8.63 -7.96
C TRP A 40 -0.47 -8.66 -7.02
N GLU A 41 0.19 -9.81 -6.86
CA GLU A 41 1.37 -9.91 -6.00
C GLU A 41 2.52 -9.03 -6.51
N ALA A 42 2.72 -8.97 -7.82
CA ALA A 42 3.74 -8.09 -8.41
C ALA A 42 3.46 -6.62 -8.11
N THR A 43 2.19 -6.19 -8.22
CA THR A 43 1.81 -4.81 -7.87
C THR A 43 1.93 -4.55 -6.37
N ALA A 44 1.65 -5.54 -5.54
CA ALA A 44 1.83 -5.44 -4.09
C ALA A 44 3.31 -5.26 -3.73
N ILE A 45 4.20 -6.07 -4.30
CA ILE A 45 5.64 -5.97 -4.08
C ILE A 45 6.15 -4.59 -4.51
N ALA A 46 5.76 -4.12 -5.68
CA ALA A 46 6.17 -2.80 -6.18
C ALA A 46 5.74 -1.69 -5.22
N TYR A 47 4.50 -1.73 -4.76
CA TYR A 47 3.96 -0.74 -3.82
C TYR A 47 4.72 -0.77 -2.48
N LEU A 48 4.93 -1.95 -1.92
CA LEU A 48 5.63 -2.10 -0.64
C LEU A 48 7.07 -1.60 -0.73
N LEU A 49 7.77 -1.90 -1.82
CA LEU A 49 9.13 -1.39 -2.05
C LEU A 49 9.16 0.14 -2.18
N ASP A 50 8.15 0.72 -2.82
CA ASP A 50 8.04 2.19 -2.93
C ASP A 50 7.80 2.86 -1.57
N CYS A 51 7.24 2.14 -0.61
CA CYS A 51 7.06 2.64 0.76
C CYS A 51 8.33 2.53 1.61
N CYS A 52 9.33 1.82 1.14
CA CYS A 52 10.54 1.51 1.89
C CYS A 52 11.75 2.28 1.37
N PRO A 53 12.87 2.33 2.12
CA PRO A 53 14.11 2.89 1.61
C PRO A 53 14.54 2.22 0.31
N PRO A 54 15.15 2.98 -0.64
CA PRO A 54 15.54 2.43 -1.95
C PRO A 54 16.49 1.23 -1.88
N ASP A 55 17.32 1.16 -0.86
CA ASP A 55 18.28 0.05 -0.66
C ASP A 55 17.58 -1.29 -0.38
N PHE A 56 16.32 -1.29 0.06
CA PHE A 56 15.58 -2.54 0.24
C PHE A 56 15.41 -3.32 -1.07
N ARG A 57 15.45 -2.64 -2.21
CA ARG A 57 15.38 -3.28 -3.52
C ARG A 57 16.55 -4.21 -3.82
N ALA A 58 17.68 -4.01 -3.14
CA ALA A 58 18.88 -4.85 -3.30
C ALA A 58 18.77 -6.19 -2.57
N TYR A 59 17.85 -6.33 -1.63
CA TYR A 59 17.71 -7.55 -0.84
C TYR A 59 16.78 -8.55 -1.55
N ARG A 60 17.35 -9.61 -2.07
CA ARG A 60 16.56 -10.65 -2.76
C ARG A 60 15.50 -11.27 -1.87
N VAL A 61 15.80 -11.45 -0.59
CA VAL A 61 14.87 -12.03 0.37
C VAL A 61 13.56 -11.25 0.43
N LEU A 62 13.60 -9.94 0.29
CA LEU A 62 12.41 -9.10 0.32
C LEU A 62 11.59 -9.23 -0.95
N ARG A 63 12.24 -9.34 -2.10
CA ARG A 63 11.56 -9.51 -3.38
C ARG A 63 10.99 -10.92 -3.57
N ASN A 64 11.70 -11.91 -3.05
CA ASN A 64 11.31 -13.31 -3.21
C ASN A 64 10.30 -13.78 -2.16
N HIS A 65 10.15 -13.03 -1.07
CA HIS A 65 9.25 -13.37 0.02
C HIS A 65 8.35 -12.17 0.38
N PRO A 66 7.23 -11.99 -0.34
CA PRO A 66 6.36 -10.83 -0.15
C PRO A 66 5.86 -10.64 1.30
N VAL A 67 5.62 -11.74 2.03
CA VAL A 67 5.21 -11.66 3.44
C VAL A 67 6.31 -11.03 4.29
N VAL A 68 7.57 -11.37 4.02
CA VAL A 68 8.72 -10.78 4.72
C VAL A 68 8.83 -9.29 4.38
N LEU A 69 8.70 -8.94 3.11
CA LEU A 69 8.70 -7.55 2.67
C LEU A 69 7.59 -6.75 3.38
N ALA A 70 6.39 -7.31 3.47
CA ALA A 70 5.26 -6.66 4.14
C ALA A 70 5.57 -6.38 5.63
N GLN A 71 6.25 -7.29 6.31
CA GLN A 71 6.67 -7.08 7.69
C GLN A 71 7.69 -5.95 7.81
N PHE A 72 8.69 -5.91 6.93
CA PHE A 72 9.67 -4.84 6.89
C PHE A 72 8.99 -3.49 6.62
N ALA A 73 8.10 -3.43 5.63
CA ALA A 73 7.37 -2.22 5.28
C ALA A 73 6.49 -1.75 6.44
N THR A 74 5.80 -2.68 7.11
CA THR A 74 4.96 -2.37 8.27
C THR A 74 5.76 -1.67 9.36
N HIS A 75 6.88 -2.24 9.75
CA HIS A 75 7.73 -1.65 10.80
C HIS A 75 8.31 -0.31 10.37
N PHE A 76 8.78 -0.20 9.13
CA PHE A 76 9.34 1.03 8.62
C PHE A 76 8.31 2.16 8.59
N VAL A 77 7.13 1.91 8.03
CA VAL A 77 6.07 2.93 7.92
C VAL A 77 5.51 3.29 9.29
N ASN A 78 5.33 2.32 10.19
CA ASN A 78 4.90 2.58 11.56
C ASN A 78 5.89 3.49 12.30
N GLY A 79 7.20 3.24 12.13
CA GLY A 79 8.24 4.08 12.71
C GLY A 79 8.18 5.51 12.20
N GLN A 80 8.01 5.70 10.90
CA GLN A 80 7.85 7.03 10.30
C GLN A 80 6.61 7.75 10.82
N HIS A 81 5.50 7.05 10.91
CA HIS A 81 4.24 7.63 11.41
C HIS A 81 4.38 8.08 12.86
N GLU A 82 4.96 7.25 13.72
CA GLU A 82 5.20 7.61 15.12
C GLU A 82 6.16 8.80 15.25
N ALA A 83 7.24 8.82 14.46
CA ALA A 83 8.18 9.93 14.45
C ALA A 83 7.51 11.22 13.99
N SER A 84 6.63 11.15 13.01
CA SER A 84 5.83 12.28 12.53
C SER A 84 4.97 12.86 13.65
N GLN A 85 4.31 12.02 14.42
CA GLN A 85 3.47 12.47 15.54
C GLN A 85 4.29 13.12 16.66
N ARG A 86 5.42 12.51 17.01
CA ARG A 86 6.29 13.03 18.08
C ARG A 86 7.02 14.30 17.66
N GLY A 87 7.35 14.43 16.39
CA GLY A 87 8.15 15.54 15.88
C GLY A 87 7.41 16.85 15.71
N LEU A 88 6.08 16.85 15.71
CA LEU A 88 5.31 18.04 15.38
C LEU A 88 5.63 19.23 16.29
N ALA A 89 5.54 19.04 17.61
CA ALA A 89 5.81 20.09 18.57
C ALA A 89 7.28 20.53 18.55
N ALA A 90 8.20 19.55 18.42
CA ALA A 90 9.63 19.81 18.36
C ALA A 90 10.00 20.64 17.14
N VAL A 91 9.45 20.31 15.96
CA VAL A 91 9.69 21.06 14.72
C VAL A 91 9.22 22.51 14.88
N ARG A 92 8.02 22.74 15.38
CA ARG A 92 7.49 24.10 15.61
C ARG A 92 8.41 24.94 16.49
N THR A 93 8.86 24.37 17.60
CA THR A 93 9.74 25.06 18.55
C THR A 93 11.09 25.34 17.92
N SER A 94 11.68 24.35 17.25
CA SER A 94 13.02 24.48 16.70
C SER A 94 13.11 25.50 15.57
N ILE A 95 12.12 25.58 14.71
CA ILE A 95 12.18 26.47 13.54
C ILE A 95 11.76 27.90 13.87
N SER A 96 10.98 28.11 14.92
CA SER A 96 10.47 29.44 15.28
C SER A 96 11.57 30.45 15.59
N GLU A 97 12.76 29.98 15.98
CA GLU A 97 13.90 30.83 16.26
C GLU A 97 14.64 31.28 14.99
N HIS A 98 14.40 30.62 13.86
CA HIS A 98 15.17 30.83 12.64
C HIS A 98 14.37 31.44 11.49
N VAL A 99 13.03 31.37 11.53
CA VAL A 99 12.16 31.83 10.46
C VAL A 99 10.95 32.58 11.04
N ASP A 100 10.29 33.34 10.19
CA ASP A 100 9.12 34.11 10.64
C ASP A 100 7.88 33.23 10.83
N ALA A 101 6.83 33.82 11.40
CA ALA A 101 5.59 33.12 11.75
C ALA A 101 4.90 32.52 10.53
N ALA A 102 4.96 33.16 9.38
CA ALA A 102 4.33 32.63 8.16
C ALA A 102 5.02 31.34 7.68
N VAL A 103 6.35 31.28 7.78
CA VAL A 103 7.12 30.09 7.46
C VAL A 103 6.85 28.97 8.45
N VAL A 104 6.77 29.27 9.74
CA VAL A 104 6.40 28.29 10.78
C VAL A 104 5.04 27.68 10.46
N GLU A 105 4.05 28.50 10.10
CA GLU A 105 2.71 28.01 9.77
C GLU A 105 2.73 27.11 8.53
N ALA A 106 3.39 27.53 7.46
CA ALA A 106 3.50 26.74 6.23
C ALA A 106 4.22 25.40 6.48
N ALA A 107 5.30 25.42 7.26
CA ALA A 107 6.03 24.20 7.62
C ALA A 107 5.18 23.26 8.49
N THR A 108 4.40 23.82 9.39
CA THR A 108 3.47 23.04 10.25
C THR A 108 2.42 22.35 9.38
N GLN A 109 1.83 23.06 8.42
CA GLN A 109 0.86 22.47 7.51
C GLN A 109 1.47 21.35 6.68
N ALA A 110 2.69 21.56 6.13
CA ALA A 110 3.39 20.52 5.39
C ALA A 110 3.65 19.28 6.25
N TRP A 111 4.03 19.47 7.52
CA TRP A 111 4.25 18.37 8.45
C TRP A 111 2.97 17.59 8.72
N LEU A 112 1.85 18.28 8.93
CA LEU A 112 0.55 17.65 9.14
C LEU A 112 0.08 16.87 7.92
N GLU A 113 0.30 17.38 6.72
CA GLU A 113 -0.01 16.69 5.47
C GLU A 113 0.79 15.40 5.33
N GLN A 114 2.07 15.43 5.68
CA GLN A 114 2.91 14.23 5.66
C GLN A 114 2.45 13.21 6.70
N GLY A 115 2.05 13.66 7.88
CA GLY A 115 1.48 12.79 8.90
C GLY A 115 0.22 12.07 8.42
N ALA A 116 -0.68 12.80 7.77
CA ALA A 116 -1.90 12.23 7.18
C ALA A 116 -1.58 11.21 6.06
N ARG A 117 -0.61 11.53 5.22
CA ARG A 117 -0.13 10.61 4.17
C ARG A 117 0.42 9.32 4.77
N LEU A 118 1.25 9.44 5.81
CA LEU A 118 1.83 8.28 6.50
C LEU A 118 0.75 7.42 7.16
N ALA A 119 -0.30 8.03 7.72
CA ALA A 119 -1.43 7.29 8.28
C ALA A 119 -2.16 6.47 7.20
N ARG A 120 -2.38 7.05 6.02
CA ARG A 120 -2.98 6.32 4.89
C ARG A 120 -2.08 5.18 4.40
N THR A 121 -0.79 5.44 4.27
CA THR A 121 0.19 4.43 3.84
C THR A 121 0.26 3.29 4.85
N ARG A 122 0.25 3.60 6.15
CA ARG A 122 0.24 2.61 7.23
C ARG A 122 -0.95 1.65 7.08
N ARG A 123 -2.14 2.19 6.82
CA ARG A 123 -3.33 1.38 6.61
C ARG A 123 -3.20 0.51 5.35
N ALA A 124 -2.74 1.09 4.25
CA ALA A 124 -2.57 0.35 2.99
C ALA A 124 -1.58 -0.81 3.14
N VAL A 125 -0.45 -0.56 3.78
CA VAL A 125 0.58 -1.59 4.03
C VAL A 125 0.02 -2.71 4.92
N ALA A 126 -0.75 -2.37 5.96
CA ALA A 126 -1.38 -3.36 6.84
C ALA A 126 -2.35 -4.25 6.05
N LEU A 127 -3.19 -3.66 5.20
CA LEU A 127 -4.16 -4.42 4.39
C LEU A 127 -3.47 -5.34 3.38
N ILE A 128 -2.42 -4.87 2.72
CA ILE A 128 -1.64 -5.67 1.79
C ILE A 128 -0.98 -6.85 2.53
N GLY A 129 -0.40 -6.58 3.69
CA GLY A 129 0.22 -7.61 4.52
C GLY A 129 -0.76 -8.71 4.91
N GLU A 130 -1.97 -8.33 5.30
CA GLU A 130 -3.04 -9.28 5.62
C GLU A 130 -3.44 -10.11 4.39
N ALA A 131 -3.58 -9.47 3.24
CA ALA A 131 -3.93 -10.17 1.98
C ALA A 131 -2.84 -11.15 1.56
N LEU A 132 -1.58 -10.79 1.73
CA LEU A 132 -0.44 -11.68 1.43
C LEU A 132 -0.40 -12.89 2.36
N GLN A 133 -0.96 -12.78 3.56
CA GLN A 133 -1.10 -13.90 4.49
C GLN A 133 -2.36 -14.72 4.24
N GLY A 134 -3.13 -14.40 3.20
CA GLY A 134 -4.30 -15.17 2.80
C GLY A 134 -5.64 -14.64 3.30
N ARG A 135 -5.68 -13.47 3.96
CA ARG A 135 -6.94 -12.90 4.38
C ARG A 135 -7.81 -12.55 3.18
N VAL A 136 -9.07 -12.94 3.23
CA VAL A 136 -10.10 -12.56 2.26
C VAL A 136 -10.96 -11.48 2.88
N PHE A 137 -11.09 -10.36 2.18
CA PHE A 137 -11.91 -9.24 2.65
C PHE A 137 -13.35 -9.44 2.23
N VAL A 138 -14.27 -9.14 3.13
CA VAL A 138 -15.70 -9.28 2.90
C VAL A 138 -16.36 -7.93 3.10
N ARG A 139 -17.25 -7.58 2.16
CA ARG A 139 -18.00 -6.33 2.27
C ARG A 139 -18.95 -6.39 3.47
N LYS A 140 -18.87 -5.37 4.31
CA LYS A 140 -19.82 -5.25 5.43
C LYS A 140 -21.16 -4.78 4.91
N LEU A 141 -22.20 -5.47 5.34
CA LEU A 141 -23.57 -5.09 5.02
C LEU A 141 -24.09 -4.04 6.01
#